data_b6ef83f17dfffdf8a1ddbb32ed03c2cd
#
_entry.id   b6ef83f17dfffdf8a1ddbb32ed03c2cd
#
_cell.length_a   1.000
_cell.length_b   1.000
_cell.length_c   1.000
_cell.angle_alpha   90.00
_cell.angle_beta   90.00
_cell.angle_gamma   90.00
#
_symmetry.space_group_name_H-M   'P 1'
#
loop_
_entity.id
_entity.type
_entity.pdbx_description
1 polymer ?
#
loop_
_entity_poly.entity_id
_entity_poly.type
_entity_poly.pdbx_seq_one_letter_code
_entity_poly.pdbx_strand_id
1 'polypeptide(L)'
;MKPTLFVLAAGMGSRYGGLKQLDGLGPNGETIMDYSIFDAIRGGFGKLVFVIRKDFEQDFREKVLSKYEGHIPTELVFQAIDNLPEGFAVPEERTKPWGTNHAVLMGKDVIKEPFAVINADDFYGRDAFAVMGKWLSELPEGSTGKYSMVGFRVCNTLSENGSVARGICETNEQNMRTGVVERTEIMRVDGPICYKDEEGAWQPVAEETPVSMNFWGFTPDYFKHSEEQFVDFLKENISKPKAEYFIPLVVNNLTTTDKATCEVLDTTAKWFGVTYAADRPATVEKIQSLVDAGEYPQKLF
;
A
#
# COMPACT_ATOMS: atom_id res chain seq x y z
N MET A 1 -18.52 -8.19 -9.15
CA MET A 1 -17.28 -8.50 -9.95
C MET A 1 -16.15 -8.74 -8.97
N LYS A 2 -15.23 -9.69 -9.23
CA LYS A 2 -14.08 -9.88 -8.33
C LYS A 2 -13.07 -8.73 -8.51
N PRO A 3 -12.61 -8.10 -7.41
CA PRO A 3 -11.67 -6.99 -7.51
C PRO A 3 -10.25 -7.46 -7.89
N THR A 4 -9.44 -6.52 -8.37
CA THR A 4 -8.00 -6.70 -8.63
C THR A 4 -7.18 -6.23 -7.44
N LEU A 5 -6.14 -6.99 -7.07
CA LEU A 5 -5.08 -6.51 -6.20
C LEU A 5 -3.92 -5.94 -7.05
N PHE A 6 -3.58 -4.69 -6.82
CA PHE A 6 -2.47 -4.01 -7.49
C PHE A 6 -1.33 -3.80 -6.51
N VAL A 7 -0.20 -4.46 -6.75
CA VAL A 7 0.96 -4.51 -5.85
C VAL A 7 2.04 -3.57 -6.34
N LEU A 8 2.41 -2.58 -5.53
CA LEU A 8 3.46 -1.62 -5.81
C LEU A 8 4.84 -2.22 -5.51
N ALA A 9 5.52 -2.71 -6.53
CA ALA A 9 6.80 -3.39 -6.42
C ALA A 9 7.95 -2.71 -7.22
N ALA A 10 7.73 -1.53 -7.80
CA ALA A 10 8.72 -0.81 -8.59
C ALA A 10 9.86 -0.18 -7.75
N GLY A 11 9.63 0.04 -6.46
CA GLY A 11 10.64 0.49 -5.50
C GLY A 11 11.63 -0.59 -5.06
N MET A 12 11.46 -1.82 -5.54
CA MET A 12 12.25 -2.99 -5.18
C MET A 12 13.71 -2.81 -5.60
N GLY A 13 14.62 -2.98 -4.64
CA GLY A 13 16.04 -3.14 -4.93
C GLY A 13 16.93 -1.89 -4.86
N SER A 14 16.38 -0.67 -4.70
CA SER A 14 17.21 0.54 -4.71
C SER A 14 18.08 0.72 -3.45
N ARG A 15 17.74 0.09 -2.33
CA ARG A 15 18.45 0.27 -1.04
C ARG A 15 19.40 -0.86 -0.66
N TYR A 16 19.32 -2.05 -1.31
CA TYR A 16 20.06 -3.25 -0.89
C TYR A 16 20.74 -4.01 -2.04
N GLY A 17 20.83 -3.45 -3.25
CA GLY A 17 21.50 -4.07 -4.40
C GLY A 17 20.88 -5.39 -4.89
N GLY A 18 19.65 -5.70 -4.50
CA GLY A 18 18.93 -6.92 -4.89
C GLY A 18 17.43 -6.84 -4.59
N LEU A 19 16.69 -7.86 -4.98
CA LEU A 19 15.27 -8.00 -4.75
C LEU A 19 14.98 -8.37 -3.27
N LYS A 20 14.98 -7.37 -2.37
CA LYS A 20 14.71 -7.56 -0.93
C LYS A 20 13.38 -8.28 -0.65
N GLN A 21 12.40 -8.13 -1.54
CA GLN A 21 11.09 -8.77 -1.45
C GLN A 21 11.13 -10.27 -1.74
N LEU A 22 12.28 -10.78 -2.16
CA LEU A 22 12.54 -12.21 -2.32
C LEU A 22 13.20 -12.83 -1.09
N ASP A 23 13.43 -12.05 -0.02
CA ASP A 23 13.94 -12.59 1.24
C ASP A 23 12.88 -13.45 1.90
N GLY A 24 13.15 -14.74 2.02
CA GLY A 24 12.27 -15.69 2.67
C GLY A 24 12.17 -15.45 4.17
N LEU A 25 10.96 -15.26 4.66
CA LEU A 25 10.64 -14.99 6.06
C LEU A 25 9.77 -16.10 6.66
N GLY A 26 9.03 -16.81 5.81
CA GLY A 26 8.20 -17.94 6.20
C GLY A 26 8.97 -19.26 6.29
N PRO A 27 8.37 -20.30 6.88
CA PRO A 27 9.01 -21.59 7.16
C PRO A 27 9.50 -22.33 5.90
N ASN A 28 8.91 -22.08 4.72
CA ASN A 28 9.34 -22.66 3.45
C ASN A 28 9.94 -21.61 2.50
N GLY A 29 10.41 -20.48 3.03
CA GLY A 29 11.01 -19.41 2.25
C GLY A 29 9.98 -18.45 1.63
N GLU A 30 8.76 -18.43 2.14
CA GLU A 30 7.74 -17.48 1.72
C GLU A 30 8.17 -16.05 2.06
N THR A 31 7.93 -15.14 1.14
CA THR A 31 8.19 -13.71 1.32
C THR A 31 6.99 -13.01 1.99
N ILE A 32 7.16 -11.80 2.50
CA ILE A 32 6.03 -10.98 2.99
C ILE A 32 4.93 -10.86 1.94
N MET A 33 5.31 -10.65 0.68
CA MET A 33 4.38 -10.53 -0.43
C MET A 33 3.57 -11.81 -0.67
N ASP A 34 4.16 -12.99 -0.49
CA ASP A 34 3.45 -14.27 -0.63
C ASP A 34 2.27 -14.36 0.35
N TYR A 35 2.42 -13.87 1.60
CA TYR A 35 1.33 -13.79 2.58
C TYR A 35 0.24 -12.82 2.14
N SER A 36 0.60 -11.64 1.63
CA SER A 36 -0.37 -10.67 1.10
C SER A 36 -1.18 -11.25 -0.06
N ILE A 37 -0.55 -11.98 -0.97
CA ILE A 37 -1.24 -12.61 -2.10
C ILE A 37 -2.13 -13.77 -1.63
N PHE A 38 -1.66 -14.59 -0.70
CA PHE A 38 -2.47 -15.65 -0.11
C PHE A 38 -3.73 -15.07 0.56
N ASP A 39 -3.57 -13.98 1.31
CA ASP A 39 -4.69 -13.27 1.95
C ASP A 39 -5.64 -12.64 0.94
N ALA A 40 -5.13 -12.08 -0.16
CA ALA A 40 -5.94 -11.53 -1.23
C ALA A 40 -6.80 -12.62 -1.90
N ILE A 41 -6.23 -13.80 -2.18
CA ILE A 41 -6.98 -14.91 -2.78
C ILE A 41 -8.14 -15.33 -1.87
N ARG A 42 -7.89 -15.53 -0.58
CA ARG A 42 -8.94 -15.88 0.38
C ARG A 42 -9.85 -14.72 0.76
N GLY A 43 -9.42 -13.47 0.51
CA GLY A 43 -10.23 -12.25 0.59
C GLY A 43 -11.12 -11.98 -0.63
N GLY A 44 -11.10 -12.87 -1.64
CA GLY A 44 -12.00 -12.81 -2.80
C GLY A 44 -11.49 -12.04 -4.00
N PHE A 45 -10.23 -11.61 -4.00
CA PHE A 45 -9.61 -10.98 -5.19
C PHE A 45 -9.49 -11.99 -6.33
N GLY A 46 -9.73 -11.53 -7.57
CA GLY A 46 -9.78 -12.39 -8.75
C GLY A 46 -8.63 -12.21 -9.72
N LYS A 47 -7.76 -11.22 -9.50
CA LYS A 47 -6.64 -10.89 -10.39
C LYS A 47 -5.55 -10.17 -9.59
N LEU A 48 -4.29 -10.40 -9.95
CA LEU A 48 -3.13 -9.66 -9.47
C LEU A 48 -2.56 -8.82 -10.60
N VAL A 49 -2.17 -7.59 -10.29
CA VAL A 49 -1.33 -6.77 -11.16
C VAL A 49 -0.14 -6.30 -10.34
N PHE A 50 1.07 -6.45 -10.87
CA PHE A 50 2.27 -5.93 -10.26
C PHE A 50 2.84 -4.80 -11.09
N VAL A 51 3.19 -3.68 -10.46
CA VAL A 51 4.03 -2.68 -11.09
C VAL A 51 5.48 -2.89 -10.63
N ILE A 52 6.35 -3.09 -11.61
CA ILE A 52 7.79 -3.31 -11.41
C ILE A 52 8.60 -2.41 -12.35
N ARG A 53 9.90 -2.38 -12.17
CA ARG A 53 10.82 -1.83 -13.19
C ARG A 53 11.07 -2.88 -14.27
N LYS A 54 11.22 -2.42 -15.52
CA LYS A 54 11.41 -3.32 -16.68
C LYS A 54 12.67 -4.18 -16.59
N ASP A 55 13.72 -3.66 -16.00
CA ASP A 55 15.00 -4.37 -15.84
C ASP A 55 14.92 -5.60 -14.90
N PHE A 56 13.86 -5.70 -14.09
CA PHE A 56 13.61 -6.85 -13.21
C PHE A 56 12.61 -7.87 -13.78
N GLU A 57 12.10 -7.68 -14.99
CA GLU A 57 10.99 -8.50 -15.50
C GLU A 57 11.30 -10.00 -15.51
N GLN A 58 12.45 -10.40 -16.03
CA GLN A 58 12.78 -11.81 -16.14
C GLN A 58 12.90 -12.47 -14.77
N ASP A 59 13.68 -11.90 -13.87
CA ASP A 59 13.84 -12.40 -12.50
C ASP A 59 12.50 -12.47 -11.75
N PHE A 60 11.64 -11.46 -11.95
CA PHE A 60 10.36 -11.40 -11.28
C PHE A 60 9.40 -12.48 -11.80
N ARG A 61 9.37 -12.72 -13.12
CA ARG A 61 8.59 -13.82 -13.69
C ARG A 61 9.03 -15.18 -13.18
N GLU A 62 10.33 -15.45 -13.18
CA GLU A 62 10.89 -16.74 -12.79
C GLU A 62 10.77 -17.01 -11.27
N LYS A 63 11.01 -16.00 -10.43
CA LYS A 63 11.13 -16.19 -8.97
C LYS A 63 9.86 -15.83 -8.19
N VAL A 64 8.97 -15.01 -8.77
CA VAL A 64 7.78 -14.52 -8.09
C VAL A 64 6.52 -15.04 -8.76
N LEU A 65 6.28 -14.71 -10.04
CA LEU A 65 5.03 -15.06 -10.69
C LEU A 65 4.80 -16.56 -10.81
N SER A 66 5.88 -17.33 -11.01
CA SER A 66 5.81 -18.79 -11.09
C SER A 66 5.15 -19.43 -9.85
N LYS A 67 5.23 -18.79 -8.69
CA LYS A 67 4.59 -19.27 -7.45
C LYS A 67 3.05 -19.17 -7.51
N TYR A 68 2.52 -18.21 -8.28
CA TYR A 68 1.09 -17.91 -8.33
C TYR A 68 0.38 -18.53 -9.54
N GLU A 69 1.14 -19.19 -10.43
CA GLU A 69 0.58 -19.91 -11.58
C GLU A 69 -0.44 -20.95 -11.13
N GLY A 70 -1.62 -20.94 -11.75
CA GLY A 70 -2.72 -21.84 -11.39
C GLY A 70 -3.54 -21.42 -10.18
N HIS A 71 -3.09 -20.44 -9.39
CA HIS A 71 -3.82 -19.94 -8.21
C HIS A 71 -4.66 -18.71 -8.51
N ILE A 72 -4.12 -17.75 -9.26
CA ILE A 72 -4.79 -16.49 -9.60
C ILE A 72 -4.19 -15.88 -10.88
N PRO A 73 -5.01 -15.34 -11.82
CA PRO A 73 -4.52 -14.60 -12.98
C PRO A 73 -3.62 -13.43 -12.58
N THR A 74 -2.51 -13.28 -13.27
CA THR A 74 -1.49 -12.28 -12.90
C THR A 74 -0.96 -11.55 -14.12
N GLU A 75 -0.85 -10.22 -14.03
CA GLU A 75 -0.29 -9.33 -15.06
C GLU A 75 0.85 -8.47 -14.51
N LEU A 76 1.77 -8.05 -15.38
CA LEU A 76 2.84 -7.09 -15.08
C LEU A 76 2.61 -5.79 -15.82
N VAL A 77 2.86 -4.67 -15.14
CA VAL A 77 3.01 -3.34 -15.74
C VAL A 77 4.33 -2.73 -15.28
N PHE A 78 4.82 -1.74 -16.02
CA PHE A 78 6.17 -1.23 -15.80
C PHE A 78 6.15 0.25 -15.50
N GLN A 79 6.84 0.64 -14.43
CA GLN A 79 7.10 2.03 -14.11
C GLN A 79 8.51 2.41 -14.54
N ALA A 80 8.59 3.48 -15.35
CA ALA A 80 9.86 4.10 -15.71
C ALA A 80 9.77 5.63 -15.51
N ILE A 81 10.91 6.25 -15.34
CA ILE A 81 10.99 7.70 -15.07
C ILE A 81 10.50 8.55 -16.25
N ASP A 82 10.56 8.00 -17.45
CA ASP A 82 10.12 8.59 -18.72
C ASP A 82 8.67 8.28 -19.10
N ASN A 83 7.92 7.56 -18.26
CA ASN A 83 6.47 7.42 -18.42
C ASN A 83 5.75 8.74 -18.06
N LEU A 84 5.91 9.73 -18.91
CA LEU A 84 5.34 11.06 -18.76
C LEU A 84 4.24 11.32 -19.80
N PRO A 85 3.27 12.19 -19.47
CA PRO A 85 2.30 12.67 -20.44
C PRO A 85 2.99 13.45 -21.60
N GLU A 86 2.30 13.53 -22.73
CA GLU A 86 2.78 14.34 -23.86
C GLU A 86 3.08 15.78 -23.43
N GLY A 87 4.18 16.33 -23.95
CA GLY A 87 4.64 17.69 -23.65
C GLY A 87 5.56 17.80 -22.43
N PHE A 88 5.82 16.72 -21.71
CA PHE A 88 6.79 16.71 -20.62
C PHE A 88 8.01 15.86 -20.97
N ALA A 89 9.17 16.24 -20.46
CA ALA A 89 10.42 15.50 -20.59
C ALA A 89 11.08 15.33 -19.23
N VAL A 90 11.80 14.22 -19.06
CA VAL A 90 12.54 13.98 -17.82
C VAL A 90 13.66 14.99 -17.65
N PRO A 91 13.72 15.76 -16.54
CA PRO A 91 14.83 16.64 -16.26
C PRO A 91 16.15 15.87 -16.12
N GLU A 92 17.25 16.42 -16.59
CA GLU A 92 18.57 15.78 -16.60
C GLU A 92 19.03 15.32 -15.21
N GLU A 93 18.71 16.11 -14.19
CA GLU A 93 19.10 15.82 -12.79
C GLU A 93 18.18 14.82 -12.09
N ARG A 94 17.07 14.40 -12.73
CA ARG A 94 16.12 13.52 -12.07
C ARG A 94 16.49 12.06 -12.25
N THR A 95 16.76 11.39 -11.13
CA THR A 95 17.03 9.95 -11.06
C THR A 95 15.95 9.20 -10.27
N LYS A 96 15.11 9.91 -9.53
CA LYS A 96 14.10 9.32 -8.63
C LYS A 96 12.78 9.09 -9.37
N PRO A 97 12.09 7.94 -9.17
CA PRO A 97 10.74 7.74 -9.67
C PRO A 97 9.77 8.85 -9.22
N TRP A 98 8.64 8.99 -9.91
CA TRP A 98 7.67 10.07 -9.66
C TRP A 98 6.74 9.83 -8.47
N GLY A 99 6.88 8.72 -7.75
CA GLY A 99 6.13 8.41 -6.53
C GLY A 99 5.10 7.29 -6.70
N THR A 100 4.41 6.97 -5.60
CA THR A 100 3.50 5.82 -5.53
C THR A 100 2.30 5.94 -6.45
N ASN A 101 1.75 7.16 -6.60
CA ASN A 101 0.60 7.33 -7.48
C ASN A 101 0.96 7.27 -8.97
N HIS A 102 2.18 7.66 -9.34
CA HIS A 102 2.68 7.41 -10.69
C HIS A 102 2.80 5.90 -10.99
N ALA A 103 3.21 5.10 -10.00
CA ALA A 103 3.19 3.64 -10.13
C ALA A 103 1.76 3.12 -10.34
N VAL A 104 0.77 3.65 -9.62
CA VAL A 104 -0.64 3.28 -9.82
C VAL A 104 -1.11 3.58 -11.23
N LEU A 105 -0.72 4.71 -11.83
CA LEU A 105 -1.10 5.06 -13.21
C LEU A 105 -0.69 4.02 -14.25
N MET A 106 0.34 3.22 -13.99
CA MET A 106 0.77 2.16 -14.92
C MET A 106 -0.27 1.05 -15.08
N GLY A 107 -1.21 0.93 -14.14
CA GLY A 107 -2.30 -0.05 -14.18
C GLY A 107 -3.51 0.35 -15.04
N LYS A 108 -3.59 1.59 -15.52
CA LYS A 108 -4.79 2.17 -16.17
C LYS A 108 -5.31 1.38 -17.37
N ASP A 109 -4.43 0.73 -18.12
CA ASP A 109 -4.81 0.00 -19.34
C ASP A 109 -5.23 -1.44 -19.07
N VAL A 110 -4.80 -2.02 -17.94
CA VAL A 110 -5.03 -3.44 -17.60
C VAL A 110 -6.05 -3.65 -16.49
N ILE A 111 -6.35 -2.63 -15.67
CA ILE A 111 -7.33 -2.71 -14.58
C ILE A 111 -8.58 -1.92 -14.97
N LYS A 112 -9.71 -2.62 -15.13
CA LYS A 112 -11.01 -2.04 -15.51
C LYS A 112 -12.10 -2.29 -14.46
N GLU A 113 -11.84 -3.13 -13.49
CA GLU A 113 -12.65 -3.48 -12.34
C GLU A 113 -12.24 -2.69 -11.09
N PRO A 114 -13.07 -2.63 -10.02
CA PRO A 114 -12.63 -2.11 -8.72
C PRO A 114 -11.36 -2.80 -8.25
N PHE A 115 -10.45 -2.06 -7.64
CA PHE A 115 -9.14 -2.58 -7.29
C PHE A 115 -8.62 -2.05 -5.96
N ALA A 116 -7.76 -2.82 -5.32
CA ALA A 116 -7.00 -2.39 -4.17
C ALA A 116 -5.52 -2.19 -4.52
N VAL A 117 -4.85 -1.30 -3.79
CA VAL A 117 -3.43 -1.00 -3.91
C VAL A 117 -2.73 -1.29 -2.60
N ILE A 118 -1.61 -2.01 -2.65
CA ILE A 118 -0.74 -2.28 -1.50
C ILE A 118 0.74 -2.10 -1.86
N ASN A 119 1.58 -1.95 -0.83
CA ASN A 119 3.03 -2.07 -0.96
C ASN A 119 3.44 -3.55 -0.97
N ALA A 120 4.49 -3.87 -1.71
CA ALA A 120 5.00 -5.25 -1.83
C ALA A 120 5.80 -5.73 -0.60
N ASP A 121 6.25 -4.81 0.26
CA ASP A 121 7.16 -5.05 1.38
C ASP A 121 6.50 -4.92 2.76
N ASP A 122 5.18 -4.79 2.81
CA ASP A 122 4.39 -4.67 4.02
C ASP A 122 3.54 -5.92 4.27
N PHE A 123 3.45 -6.35 5.52
CA PHE A 123 2.51 -7.37 5.97
C PHE A 123 1.23 -6.71 6.48
N TYR A 124 0.10 -7.02 5.87
CA TYR A 124 -1.19 -6.39 6.17
C TYR A 124 -2.13 -7.29 7.00
N GLY A 125 -1.95 -8.61 6.92
CA GLY A 125 -2.76 -9.60 7.62
C GLY A 125 -4.13 -9.87 7.00
N ARG A 126 -4.67 -11.04 7.30
CA ARG A 126 -5.88 -11.62 6.70
C ARG A 126 -7.10 -10.71 6.76
N ASP A 127 -7.38 -10.15 7.94
CA ASP A 127 -8.59 -9.34 8.17
C ASP A 127 -8.61 -8.08 7.30
N ALA A 128 -7.46 -7.43 7.08
CA ALA A 128 -7.35 -6.27 6.20
C ALA A 128 -7.75 -6.59 4.74
N PHE A 129 -7.35 -7.75 4.22
CA PHE A 129 -7.77 -8.20 2.88
C PHE A 129 -9.23 -8.61 2.84
N ALA A 130 -9.75 -9.21 3.93
CA ALA A 130 -11.15 -9.61 4.01
C ALA A 130 -12.08 -8.39 3.98
N VAL A 131 -11.81 -7.35 4.79
CA VAL A 131 -12.63 -6.13 4.81
C VAL A 131 -12.55 -5.36 3.50
N MET A 132 -11.37 -5.24 2.90
CA MET A 132 -11.18 -4.57 1.61
C MET A 132 -11.83 -5.34 0.46
N GLY A 133 -11.60 -6.64 0.38
CA GLY A 133 -12.18 -7.51 -0.66
C GLY A 133 -13.69 -7.52 -0.62
N LYS A 134 -14.28 -7.58 0.58
CA LYS A 134 -15.72 -7.45 0.79
C LYS A 134 -16.23 -6.11 0.29
N TRP A 135 -15.65 -5.01 0.75
CA TRP A 135 -16.08 -3.65 0.37
C TRP A 135 -16.05 -3.45 -1.15
N LEU A 136 -14.96 -3.82 -1.82
CA LEU A 136 -14.82 -3.70 -3.28
C LEU A 136 -15.83 -4.57 -4.04
N SER A 137 -16.11 -5.78 -3.56
CA SER A 137 -17.03 -6.70 -4.23
C SER A 137 -18.51 -6.33 -4.06
N GLU A 138 -18.85 -5.57 -3.02
CA GLU A 138 -20.18 -5.06 -2.75
C GLU A 138 -20.51 -3.74 -3.46
N LEU A 139 -19.52 -3.11 -4.10
CA LEU A 139 -19.76 -1.90 -4.89
C LEU A 139 -20.74 -2.19 -6.04
N PRO A 140 -21.79 -1.36 -6.23
CA PRO A 140 -22.66 -1.47 -7.38
C PRO A 140 -21.87 -1.37 -8.69
N GLU A 141 -22.31 -2.09 -9.72
CA GLU A 141 -21.70 -2.02 -11.04
C GLU A 141 -21.77 -0.58 -11.58
N GLY A 142 -20.67 -0.12 -12.18
CA GLY A 142 -20.54 1.24 -12.70
C GLY A 142 -20.33 2.33 -11.62
N SER A 143 -20.10 1.96 -10.35
CA SER A 143 -19.78 2.93 -9.31
C SER A 143 -18.55 3.75 -9.68
N THR A 144 -18.59 5.05 -9.40
CA THR A 144 -17.52 6.02 -9.58
C THR A 144 -17.34 6.87 -8.33
N GLY A 145 -16.12 7.40 -8.10
CA GLY A 145 -15.84 8.27 -6.96
C GLY A 145 -16.01 7.58 -5.60
N LYS A 146 -15.99 6.25 -5.58
CA LYS A 146 -16.09 5.45 -4.36
C LYS A 146 -14.70 4.88 -4.03
N TYR A 147 -14.08 5.45 -3.02
CA TYR A 147 -12.76 5.04 -2.57
C TYR A 147 -12.82 4.61 -1.11
N SER A 148 -11.84 3.82 -0.72
CA SER A 148 -11.67 3.37 0.66
C SER A 148 -10.20 3.25 1.00
N MET A 149 -9.92 3.14 2.28
CA MET A 149 -8.63 2.74 2.79
C MET A 149 -8.82 1.85 4.01
N VAL A 150 -7.90 0.93 4.24
CA VAL A 150 -7.87 0.19 5.49
C VAL A 150 -7.25 1.08 6.56
N GLY A 151 -8.01 1.39 7.59
CA GLY A 151 -7.56 2.09 8.79
C GLY A 151 -7.06 1.09 9.81
N PHE A 152 -5.74 0.95 9.92
CA PHE A 152 -5.15 0.12 10.95
C PHE A 152 -5.20 0.84 12.30
N ARG A 153 -5.54 0.14 13.37
CA ARG A 153 -5.49 0.69 14.71
C ARG A 153 -4.04 1.00 15.06
N VAL A 154 -3.77 2.20 15.57
CA VAL A 154 -2.39 2.65 15.83
C VAL A 154 -1.62 1.67 16.71
N CYS A 155 -2.28 1.06 17.71
CA CYS A 155 -1.68 0.03 18.58
C CYS A 155 -1.13 -1.19 17.80
N ASN A 156 -1.69 -1.49 16.64
CA ASN A 156 -1.31 -2.60 15.78
C ASN A 156 -0.22 -2.24 14.75
N THR A 157 0.36 -1.05 14.83
CA THR A 157 1.36 -0.55 13.87
C THR A 157 2.63 0.00 14.52
N LEU A 158 2.78 -0.17 15.82
CA LEU A 158 3.94 0.30 16.59
C LEU A 158 5.17 -0.57 16.32
N SER A 159 6.35 0.01 16.55
CA SER A 159 7.63 -0.71 16.58
C SER A 159 8.07 -0.94 18.01
N GLU A 160 8.68 -2.09 18.26
CA GLU A 160 9.35 -2.38 19.54
C GLU A 160 10.74 -1.68 19.64
N ASN A 161 11.27 -1.23 18.50
CA ASN A 161 12.61 -0.69 18.38
C ASN A 161 12.67 0.85 18.36
N GLY A 162 11.54 1.53 18.65
CA GLY A 162 11.50 3.00 18.71
C GLY A 162 10.18 3.59 18.23
N SER A 163 10.20 4.91 18.05
CA SER A 163 9.03 5.65 17.55
C SER A 163 8.78 5.39 16.05
N VAL A 164 7.53 5.58 15.65
CA VAL A 164 7.10 5.47 14.24
C VAL A 164 6.42 6.76 13.80
N ALA A 165 6.40 7.00 12.48
CA ALA A 165 5.61 8.05 11.86
C ALA A 165 4.37 7.44 11.20
N ARG A 166 3.18 8.05 11.39
CA ARG A 166 1.90 7.57 10.82
C ARG A 166 1.01 8.72 10.40
N GLY A 167 0.31 8.55 9.32
CA GLY A 167 -0.81 9.40 8.95
C GLY A 167 -2.04 9.01 9.78
N ILE A 168 -2.35 9.77 10.82
CA ILE A 168 -3.57 9.59 11.60
C ILE A 168 -4.77 10.05 10.77
N CYS A 169 -5.74 9.16 10.57
CA CYS A 169 -6.93 9.44 9.80
C CYS A 169 -7.99 10.12 10.67
N GLU A 170 -8.50 11.24 10.18
CA GLU A 170 -9.68 11.89 10.72
C GLU A 170 -10.91 11.37 9.97
N THR A 171 -11.96 11.01 10.71
CA THR A 171 -13.21 10.47 10.15
C THR A 171 -14.42 11.17 10.73
N ASN A 172 -15.49 11.23 9.95
CA ASN A 172 -16.82 11.62 10.46
C ASN A 172 -17.57 10.41 11.07
N GLU A 173 -18.80 10.63 11.54
CA GLU A 173 -19.65 9.60 12.16
C GLU A 173 -19.97 8.42 11.22
N GLN A 174 -19.85 8.58 9.92
CA GLN A 174 -20.06 7.56 8.90
C GLN A 174 -18.76 6.86 8.46
N ASN A 175 -17.66 7.03 9.22
CA ASN A 175 -16.33 6.55 8.90
C ASN A 175 -15.75 7.08 7.57
N MET A 176 -16.30 8.17 7.03
CA MET A 176 -15.74 8.82 5.87
C MET A 176 -14.50 9.63 6.27
N ARG A 177 -13.41 9.45 5.56
CA ARG A 177 -12.17 10.17 5.77
C ARG A 177 -12.36 11.66 5.48
N THR A 178 -12.13 12.49 6.48
CA THR A 178 -12.21 13.96 6.38
C THR A 178 -10.82 14.60 6.30
N GLY A 179 -9.79 13.90 6.81
CA GLY A 179 -8.42 14.38 6.79
C GLY A 179 -7.41 13.28 7.12
N VAL A 180 -6.15 13.61 6.96
CA VAL A 180 -5.01 12.84 7.48
C VAL A 180 -4.00 13.82 8.05
N VAL A 181 -3.57 13.58 9.27
CA VAL A 181 -2.52 14.36 9.92
C VAL A 181 -1.31 13.46 10.12
N GLU A 182 -0.20 13.79 9.45
CA GLU A 182 1.05 13.10 9.67
C GLU A 182 1.57 13.40 11.07
N ARG A 183 1.81 12.36 11.86
CA ARG A 183 2.42 12.45 13.19
C ARG A 183 3.71 11.65 13.21
N THR A 184 4.75 12.30 13.63
CA THR A 184 6.05 11.69 13.85
C THR A 184 6.21 11.29 15.33
N GLU A 185 7.20 10.46 15.61
CA GLU A 185 7.54 10.06 16.99
C GLU A 185 6.34 9.48 17.78
N ILE A 186 5.55 8.58 17.14
CA ILE A 186 4.48 7.85 17.84
C ILE A 186 5.09 6.64 18.54
N MET A 187 4.87 6.51 19.85
CA MET A 187 5.33 5.39 20.65
C MET A 187 4.55 5.28 21.98
N ARG A 188 4.77 4.21 22.73
CA ARG A 188 4.27 4.13 24.11
C ARG A 188 5.16 4.95 25.04
N VAL A 189 4.53 5.80 25.86
CA VAL A 189 5.18 6.63 26.87
C VAL A 189 4.48 6.34 28.20
N ASP A 190 5.17 5.69 29.12
CA ASP A 190 4.65 5.29 30.45
C ASP A 190 3.30 4.54 30.40
N GLY A 191 3.06 3.80 29.30
CA GLY A 191 1.87 3.00 29.09
C GLY A 191 1.01 3.43 27.88
N PRO A 192 0.40 4.63 27.84
CA PRO A 192 -0.39 5.10 26.71
C PRO A 192 0.45 5.31 25.44
N ILE A 193 -0.22 5.22 24.28
CA ILE A 193 0.36 5.63 23.01
C ILE A 193 0.32 7.16 22.94
N CYS A 194 1.45 7.78 22.60
CA CYS A 194 1.56 9.22 22.43
C CYS A 194 2.30 9.57 21.15
N TYR A 195 2.03 10.76 20.64
CA TYR A 195 2.87 11.40 19.61
C TYR A 195 3.48 12.67 20.17
N LYS A 196 4.59 13.11 19.60
CA LYS A 196 5.21 14.37 19.96
C LYS A 196 4.64 15.49 19.08
N ASP A 197 4.12 16.55 19.70
CA ASP A 197 3.64 17.72 18.99
C ASP A 197 4.78 18.66 18.55
N GLU A 198 4.44 19.76 17.86
CA GLU A 198 5.41 20.73 17.34
C GLU A 198 6.18 21.46 18.46
N GLU A 199 5.61 21.52 19.67
CA GLU A 199 6.22 22.11 20.85
C GLU A 199 7.10 21.12 21.63
N GLY A 200 7.12 19.84 21.19
CA GLY A 200 7.88 18.75 21.80
C GLY A 200 7.17 18.09 22.99
N ALA A 201 5.90 18.39 23.22
CA ALA A 201 5.11 17.76 24.27
C ALA A 201 4.46 16.45 23.79
N TRP A 202 4.37 15.48 24.70
CA TRP A 202 3.70 14.20 24.41
C TRP A 202 2.18 14.35 24.52
N GLN A 203 1.49 14.03 23.42
CA GLN A 203 0.03 14.06 23.33
C GLN A 203 -0.50 12.63 23.18
N PRO A 204 -1.51 12.23 23.97
CA PRO A 204 -2.05 10.88 23.93
C PRO A 204 -2.84 10.62 22.65
N VAL A 205 -2.78 9.37 22.17
CA VAL A 205 -3.56 8.84 21.05
C VAL A 205 -4.30 7.60 21.53
N ALA A 206 -5.59 7.50 21.21
CA ALA A 206 -6.37 6.30 21.54
C ALA A 206 -5.83 5.07 20.79
N GLU A 207 -5.83 3.91 21.44
CA GLU A 207 -5.31 2.64 20.90
C GLU A 207 -5.92 2.28 19.53
N GLU A 208 -7.20 2.58 19.33
CA GLU A 208 -7.96 2.24 18.13
C GLU A 208 -7.98 3.35 17.07
N THR A 209 -7.24 4.44 17.27
CA THR A 209 -7.16 5.52 16.28
C THR A 209 -6.70 4.96 14.93
N PRO A 210 -7.46 5.19 13.84
CA PRO A 210 -7.10 4.66 12.53
C PRO A 210 -5.91 5.40 11.92
N VAL A 211 -4.95 4.64 11.40
CA VAL A 211 -3.77 5.15 10.68
C VAL A 211 -3.67 4.53 9.30
N SER A 212 -3.15 5.30 8.35
CA SER A 212 -2.90 4.83 7.00
C SER A 212 -1.61 4.03 6.92
N MET A 213 -1.71 2.82 6.35
CA MET A 213 -0.56 1.98 6.01
C MET A 213 -0.48 1.71 4.49
N ASN A 214 -1.02 2.63 3.68
CA ASN A 214 -1.01 2.58 2.23
C ASN A 214 -1.75 1.38 1.63
N PHE A 215 -2.86 0.97 2.26
CA PHE A 215 -3.78 -0.02 1.70
C PHE A 215 -5.06 0.69 1.26
N TRP A 216 -5.20 0.89 -0.05
CA TRP A 216 -6.26 1.68 -0.67
C TRP A 216 -7.19 0.82 -1.51
N GLY A 217 -8.46 1.24 -1.63
CA GLY A 217 -9.45 0.67 -2.53
C GLY A 217 -10.06 1.74 -3.43
N PHE A 218 -10.22 1.44 -4.72
CA PHE A 218 -10.65 2.40 -5.73
C PHE A 218 -11.65 1.83 -6.72
N THR A 219 -12.57 2.68 -7.17
CA THR A 219 -13.28 2.49 -8.44
C THR A 219 -12.41 2.91 -9.62
N PRO A 220 -12.56 2.34 -10.84
CA PRO A 220 -11.64 2.55 -11.97
C PRO A 220 -11.51 3.98 -12.47
N ASP A 221 -12.50 4.85 -12.19
CA ASP A 221 -12.44 6.29 -12.50
C ASP A 221 -11.25 7.00 -11.83
N TYR A 222 -10.69 6.41 -10.77
CA TYR A 222 -9.48 6.91 -10.12
C TYR A 222 -8.33 7.15 -11.10
N PHE A 223 -8.16 6.28 -12.10
CA PHE A 223 -7.08 6.43 -13.09
C PHE A 223 -7.21 7.73 -13.87
N LYS A 224 -8.41 8.09 -14.31
CA LYS A 224 -8.65 9.33 -15.05
C LYS A 224 -8.33 10.55 -14.19
N HIS A 225 -8.86 10.60 -12.99
CA HIS A 225 -8.59 11.71 -12.07
C HIS A 225 -7.12 11.83 -11.70
N SER A 226 -6.48 10.68 -11.49
CA SER A 226 -5.06 10.60 -11.18
C SER A 226 -4.20 11.09 -12.35
N GLU A 227 -4.55 10.76 -13.60
CA GLU A 227 -3.82 11.20 -14.79
C GLU A 227 -3.94 12.72 -14.99
N GLU A 228 -5.15 13.28 -14.83
CA GLU A 228 -5.39 14.72 -14.88
C GLU A 228 -4.56 15.48 -13.83
N GLN A 229 -4.59 15.01 -12.58
CA GLN A 229 -3.83 15.63 -11.49
C GLN A 229 -2.31 15.43 -11.64
N PHE A 230 -1.84 14.38 -12.33
CA PHE A 230 -0.43 14.19 -12.60
C PHE A 230 0.13 15.26 -13.56
N VAL A 231 -0.66 15.66 -14.56
CA VAL A 231 -0.32 16.78 -15.45
C VAL A 231 -0.14 18.06 -14.64
N ASP A 232 -1.05 18.36 -13.72
CA ASP A 232 -0.97 19.58 -12.91
C ASP A 232 0.22 19.52 -11.92
N PHE A 233 0.43 18.34 -11.30
CA PHE A 233 1.60 18.10 -10.47
C PHE A 233 2.92 18.35 -11.22
N LEU A 234 3.03 17.88 -12.47
CA LEU A 234 4.23 18.09 -13.29
C LEU A 234 4.47 19.55 -13.63
N LYS A 235 3.43 20.33 -13.97
CA LYS A 235 3.55 21.77 -14.24
C LYS A 235 4.23 22.52 -13.08
N GLU A 236 3.92 22.14 -11.84
CA GLU A 236 4.40 22.81 -10.64
C GLU A 236 5.72 22.23 -10.08
N ASN A 237 5.99 20.96 -10.35
CA ASN A 237 6.99 20.20 -9.62
C ASN A 237 8.06 19.52 -10.49
N ILE A 238 7.97 19.61 -11.82
CA ILE A 238 8.89 18.88 -12.71
C ILE A 238 10.35 19.27 -12.50
N SER A 239 10.62 20.55 -12.18
CA SER A 239 11.96 21.06 -11.89
C SER A 239 12.51 20.70 -10.50
N LYS A 240 11.70 20.04 -9.65
CA LYS A 240 12.11 19.64 -8.31
C LYS A 240 12.56 18.17 -8.31
N PRO A 241 13.86 17.84 -8.22
CA PRO A 241 14.37 16.48 -8.42
C PRO A 241 13.82 15.43 -7.45
N LYS A 242 13.35 15.87 -6.27
CA LYS A 242 12.85 15.00 -5.19
C LYS A 242 11.33 15.01 -5.04
N ALA A 243 10.59 15.78 -5.84
CA ALA A 243 9.13 15.82 -5.75
C ALA A 243 8.54 14.46 -6.10
N GLU A 244 7.57 14.02 -5.33
CA GLU A 244 6.88 12.74 -5.53
C GLU A 244 5.37 12.93 -5.55
N TYR A 245 4.72 12.26 -6.48
CA TYR A 245 3.29 12.22 -6.67
C TYR A 245 2.71 11.04 -5.91
N PHE A 246 2.15 11.31 -4.73
CA PHE A 246 1.67 10.29 -3.79
C PHE A 246 0.17 10.05 -3.88
N ILE A 247 -0.27 8.82 -3.58
CA ILE A 247 -1.68 8.45 -3.51
C ILE A 247 -2.49 9.36 -2.57
N PRO A 248 -2.06 9.64 -1.33
CA PRO A 248 -2.80 10.50 -0.42
C PRO A 248 -3.09 11.89 -0.97
N LEU A 249 -2.19 12.47 -1.79
CA LEU A 249 -2.39 13.77 -2.42
C LEU A 249 -3.60 13.75 -3.35
N VAL A 250 -3.70 12.75 -4.21
CA VAL A 250 -4.80 12.59 -5.17
C VAL A 250 -6.13 12.38 -4.46
N VAL A 251 -6.16 11.44 -3.51
CA VAL A 251 -7.36 11.17 -2.71
C VAL A 251 -7.82 12.42 -1.97
N ASN A 252 -6.89 13.15 -1.34
CA ASN A 252 -7.22 14.36 -0.61
C ASN A 252 -7.84 15.43 -1.53
N ASN A 253 -7.25 15.67 -2.69
CA ASN A 253 -7.79 16.63 -3.65
C ASN A 253 -9.19 16.26 -4.13
N LEU A 254 -9.47 14.97 -4.33
CA LEU A 254 -10.78 14.51 -4.79
C LEU A 254 -11.83 14.56 -3.68
N THR A 255 -11.47 14.24 -2.44
CA THR A 255 -12.41 14.28 -1.31
C THR A 255 -12.72 15.72 -0.86
N THR A 256 -11.74 16.61 -0.88
CA THR A 256 -11.95 18.04 -0.51
C THR A 256 -12.70 18.83 -1.58
N THR A 257 -12.77 18.33 -2.81
CA THR A 257 -13.54 18.93 -3.91
C THR A 257 -14.86 18.22 -4.21
N ASP A 258 -15.31 17.34 -3.33
CA ASP A 258 -16.55 16.54 -3.45
C ASP A 258 -16.64 15.69 -4.74
N LYS A 259 -15.51 15.40 -5.38
CA LYS A 259 -15.44 14.52 -6.56
C LYS A 259 -15.44 13.05 -6.21
N ALA A 260 -15.04 12.73 -4.99
CA ALA A 260 -15.02 11.36 -4.46
C ALA A 260 -15.28 11.34 -2.95
N THR A 261 -15.61 10.16 -2.45
CA THR A 261 -15.65 9.84 -1.02
C THR A 261 -14.60 8.78 -0.71
N CYS A 262 -14.05 8.79 0.49
CA CYS A 262 -13.11 7.78 0.94
C CYS A 262 -13.55 7.23 2.30
N GLU A 263 -13.95 5.96 2.33
CA GLU A 263 -14.35 5.27 3.56
C GLU A 263 -13.14 4.66 4.25
N VAL A 264 -13.05 4.80 5.58
CA VAL A 264 -12.01 4.18 6.40
C VAL A 264 -12.55 2.87 6.95
N LEU A 265 -11.99 1.75 6.47
CA LEU A 265 -12.39 0.40 6.87
C LEU A 265 -11.59 -0.01 8.09
N ASP A 266 -12.26 -0.28 9.22
CA ASP A 266 -11.61 -0.78 10.43
C ASP A 266 -11.11 -2.20 10.22
N THR A 267 -9.92 -2.50 10.76
CA THR A 267 -9.35 -3.84 10.80
C THR A 267 -8.72 -4.15 12.16
N THR A 268 -8.84 -5.40 12.56
CA THR A 268 -8.14 -5.95 13.74
C THR A 268 -6.75 -6.47 13.42
N ALA A 269 -6.37 -6.48 12.13
CA ALA A 269 -5.08 -6.98 11.68
C ALA A 269 -3.91 -6.18 12.29
N LYS A 270 -2.80 -6.88 12.49
CA LYS A 270 -1.52 -6.27 12.85
C LYS A 270 -0.72 -6.03 11.58
N TRP A 271 -0.26 -4.80 11.42
CA TRP A 271 0.66 -4.45 10.35
C TRP A 271 2.11 -4.55 10.85
N PHE A 272 2.99 -5.05 10.03
CA PHE A 272 4.43 -4.94 10.21
C PHE A 272 5.16 -4.98 8.87
N GLY A 273 6.39 -4.46 8.84
CA GLY A 273 7.24 -4.47 7.65
C GLY A 273 8.69 -4.73 8.05
N VAL A 274 9.54 -5.01 7.06
CA VAL A 274 11.00 -5.08 7.23
C VAL A 274 11.60 -3.79 6.69
N THR A 275 11.71 -2.78 7.55
CA THR A 275 12.31 -1.50 7.17
C THR A 275 13.83 -1.55 7.25
N TYR A 276 14.35 -2.23 8.27
CA TYR A 276 15.77 -2.41 8.53
C TYR A 276 16.12 -3.89 8.57
N ALA A 277 17.37 -4.24 8.27
CA ALA A 277 17.85 -5.63 8.40
C ALA A 277 17.68 -6.18 9.83
N ALA A 278 17.75 -5.31 10.84
CA ALA A 278 17.53 -5.65 12.24
C ALA A 278 16.08 -6.08 12.56
N ASP A 279 15.09 -5.70 11.74
CA ASP A 279 13.70 -6.08 11.94
C ASP A 279 13.42 -7.54 11.51
N ARG A 280 14.31 -8.11 10.70
CA ARG A 280 14.11 -9.44 10.09
C ARG A 280 13.86 -10.55 11.12
N PRO A 281 14.66 -10.73 12.19
CA PRO A 281 14.41 -11.80 13.17
C PRO A 281 13.02 -11.70 13.84
N ALA A 282 12.62 -10.49 14.25
CA ALA A 282 11.32 -10.25 14.83
C ALA A 282 10.16 -10.51 13.84
N THR A 283 10.36 -10.18 12.56
CA THR A 283 9.37 -10.45 11.51
C THR A 283 9.21 -11.95 11.26
N VAL A 284 10.32 -12.70 11.20
CA VAL A 284 10.29 -14.18 11.07
C VAL A 284 9.55 -14.81 12.25
N GLU A 285 9.82 -14.36 13.48
CA GLU A 285 9.15 -14.86 14.67
C GLU A 285 7.63 -14.55 14.67
N LYS A 286 7.24 -13.35 14.23
CA LYS A 286 5.82 -12.98 14.08
C LYS A 286 5.12 -13.85 13.06
N ILE A 287 5.73 -14.08 11.89
CA ILE A 287 5.17 -14.97 10.85
C ILE A 287 5.07 -16.40 11.38
N GLN A 288 6.12 -16.93 12.01
CA GLN A 288 6.08 -18.27 12.59
C GLN A 288 4.96 -18.41 13.62
N SER A 289 4.78 -17.41 14.48
CA SER A 289 3.68 -17.42 15.45
C SER A 289 2.29 -17.48 14.81
N LEU A 290 2.10 -16.82 13.65
CA LEU A 290 0.85 -16.88 12.90
C LEU A 290 0.63 -18.26 12.26
N VAL A 291 1.70 -18.91 11.79
CA VAL A 291 1.64 -20.29 11.27
C VAL A 291 1.34 -21.26 12.40
N ASP A 292 1.98 -21.14 13.55
CA ASP A 292 1.77 -22.00 14.72
C ASP A 292 0.35 -21.85 15.29
N ALA A 293 -0.23 -20.64 15.19
CA ALA A 293 -1.63 -20.38 15.56
C ALA A 293 -2.65 -20.88 14.52
N GLY A 294 -2.22 -21.44 13.38
CA GLY A 294 -3.08 -21.93 12.32
C GLY A 294 -3.71 -20.84 11.44
N GLU A 295 -3.25 -19.59 11.54
CA GLU A 295 -3.70 -18.50 10.68
C GLU A 295 -3.24 -18.71 9.23
N TYR A 296 -2.03 -19.25 9.05
CA TYR A 296 -1.46 -19.64 7.76
C TYR A 296 -1.04 -21.12 7.77
N PRO A 297 -1.14 -21.82 6.63
CA PRO A 297 -0.56 -23.15 6.51
C PRO A 297 0.98 -23.08 6.51
N GLN A 298 1.62 -24.22 6.76
CA GLN A 298 3.09 -24.34 6.71
C GLN A 298 3.65 -23.99 5.33
N LYS A 299 2.90 -24.21 4.25
CA LYS A 299 3.22 -23.88 2.88
C LYS A 299 2.02 -23.20 2.24
N LEU A 300 2.24 -22.01 1.63
CA LEU A 300 1.16 -21.18 1.08
C LEU A 300 0.69 -21.65 -0.31
N PHE A 301 1.61 -22.04 -1.19
CA PHE A 301 1.37 -22.42 -2.59
C PHE A 301 2.05 -23.73 -2.97
#